data_11f353ed1c9829fdff08503dff776268
#
_entry.id   11f353ed1c9829fdff08503dff776268
#
_cell.length_a   1.000
_cell.length_b   1.000
_cell.length_c   1.000
_cell.angle_alpha   90.00
_cell.angle_beta   90.00
_cell.angle_gamma   90.00
#
_symmetry.space_group_name_H-M   'P 1'
#
loop_
_entity.id
_entity.type
_entity.pdbx_description
1 polymer ?
#
loop_
_entity_poly.entity_id
_entity_poly.type
_entity_poly.pdbx_seq_one_letter_code
_entity_poly.pdbx_strand_id
1 'polypeptide(L)'
;YMQSSNLGGRKNDDRIDLLSKYGYKIDSVGQIFISGLLNVRSQIFDGYAYSGSKSTFTSSLLSPAYIILSAGVDYKPNTNLSIFFSPLTSRSTLVLNRALANNGKYGVDSGKYFIRETGLFVTVNYNKNLTPTIAYRARADFFSNYYEKPENVNLYMTNFFTFKLSKNFSATYSLDLMYDDKIRIFGPNKTSPGLQVKSIIGIGYVKPIAIKKTISKSKMVAAAGSSSGATSNK
;
A
#
# COMPACT_ATOMS: atom_id res chain seq x y z
N TYR A 1 17.56 -2.61 -8.00
CA TYR A 1 18.58 -2.08 -8.92
C TYR A 1 18.85 -3.10 -10.01
N MET A 2 18.78 -2.66 -11.27
CA MET A 2 19.35 -3.44 -12.38
C MET A 2 20.76 -2.96 -12.63
N GLN A 3 21.72 -3.87 -12.66
CA GLN A 3 23.11 -3.59 -12.98
C GLN A 3 23.42 -4.15 -14.36
N SER A 4 23.90 -3.30 -15.25
CA SER A 4 24.45 -3.69 -16.56
C SER A 4 25.93 -3.31 -16.58
N SER A 5 26.79 -4.17 -17.14
CA SER A 5 28.24 -3.98 -17.16
C SER A 5 28.70 -2.63 -17.75
N ASN A 6 27.87 -2.02 -18.60
CA ASN A 6 28.18 -0.76 -19.28
C ASN A 6 27.41 0.47 -18.78
N LEU A 7 26.47 0.31 -17.83
CA LEU A 7 25.51 1.37 -17.46
C LEU A 7 25.47 1.69 -15.96
N GLY A 8 26.26 1.02 -15.13
CA GLY A 8 26.23 1.17 -13.67
C GLY A 8 24.92 0.67 -13.03
N GLY A 9 24.79 0.87 -11.74
CA GLY A 9 23.56 0.53 -11.01
C GLY A 9 22.44 1.49 -11.35
N ARG A 10 21.28 0.97 -11.77
CA ARG A 10 20.07 1.76 -12.04
C ARG A 10 18.96 1.32 -11.12
N LYS A 11 18.24 2.29 -10.56
CA LYS A 11 17.05 2.02 -9.78
C LYS A 11 15.95 1.50 -10.73
N ASN A 12 15.39 0.34 -10.41
CA ASN A 12 14.28 -0.23 -11.15
C ASN A 12 12.93 0.15 -10.54
N ASP A 13 12.81 0.01 -9.22
CA ASP A 13 11.58 0.31 -8.48
C ASP A 13 11.90 0.56 -7.01
N ASP A 14 11.23 1.53 -6.40
CA ASP A 14 11.12 1.68 -4.95
C ASP A 14 9.76 2.27 -4.61
N ARG A 15 9.19 1.83 -3.51
CA ARG A 15 7.90 2.31 -3.03
C ARG A 15 7.82 2.18 -1.52
N ILE A 16 7.38 3.23 -0.88
CA ILE A 16 6.87 3.20 0.49
C ILE A 16 5.35 3.34 0.45
N ASP A 17 4.65 2.48 1.14
CA ASP A 17 3.19 2.45 1.22
C ASP A 17 2.78 2.27 2.68
N LEU A 18 2.19 3.32 3.26
CA LEU A 18 1.66 3.32 4.61
C LEU A 18 0.14 3.29 4.53
N LEU A 19 -0.46 2.21 5.01
CA LEU A 19 -1.91 2.04 5.09
C LEU A 19 -2.33 1.92 6.55
N SER A 20 -3.22 2.80 6.98
CA SER A 20 -3.90 2.72 8.28
C SER A 20 -5.40 2.73 8.07
N LYS A 21 -6.11 1.77 8.66
CA LYS A 21 -7.57 1.71 8.65
C LYS A 21 -8.08 1.41 10.06
N TYR A 22 -8.97 2.29 10.54
CA TYR A 22 -9.67 2.11 11.80
C TYR A 22 -11.15 1.90 11.54
N GLY A 23 -11.76 0.90 12.16
CA GLY A 23 -13.18 0.57 11.99
C GLY A 23 -13.88 0.37 13.33
N TYR A 24 -15.06 0.98 13.46
CA TYR A 24 -15.98 0.75 14.56
C TYR A 24 -17.10 -0.20 14.13
N LYS A 25 -17.28 -1.30 14.84
CA LYS A 25 -18.29 -2.32 14.56
C LYS A 25 -19.69 -1.78 14.82
N ILE A 26 -20.61 -1.96 13.87
CA ILE A 26 -21.99 -1.46 13.97
C ILE A 26 -23.06 -2.56 13.91
N ASP A 27 -22.69 -3.80 13.60
CA ASP A 27 -23.60 -4.94 13.56
C ASP A 27 -23.29 -5.95 14.66
N SER A 28 -24.28 -6.75 15.05
CA SER A 28 -24.15 -7.80 16.09
C SER A 28 -23.27 -8.97 15.61
N VAL A 29 -23.28 -9.29 14.32
CA VAL A 29 -22.53 -10.41 13.73
C VAL A 29 -21.04 -10.07 13.59
N GLY A 30 -20.68 -8.77 13.46
CA GLY A 30 -19.30 -8.32 13.33
C GLY A 30 -18.78 -8.34 11.90
N GLN A 31 -19.66 -8.12 10.94
CA GLN A 31 -19.33 -8.06 9.52
C GLN A 31 -19.31 -6.64 8.94
N ILE A 32 -20.00 -5.69 9.59
CA ILE A 32 -20.15 -4.32 9.10
C ILE A 32 -19.48 -3.35 10.08
N PHE A 33 -18.62 -2.47 9.53
CA PHE A 33 -17.88 -1.46 10.29
C PHE A 33 -18.02 -0.10 9.62
N ILE A 34 -18.22 0.96 10.40
CA ILE A 34 -17.93 2.32 9.95
C ILE A 34 -16.43 2.51 10.08
N SER A 35 -15.77 2.90 8.99
CA SER A 35 -14.31 2.89 8.95
C SER A 35 -13.75 4.18 8.34
N GLY A 36 -12.63 4.64 8.91
CA GLY A 36 -11.74 5.62 8.32
C GLY A 36 -10.49 4.95 7.76
N LEU A 37 -10.01 5.39 6.61
CA LEU A 37 -8.82 4.87 5.94
C LEU A 37 -7.90 6.03 5.58
N LEU A 38 -6.62 5.89 5.91
CA LEU A 38 -5.52 6.72 5.46
C LEU A 38 -4.52 5.84 4.71
N ASN A 39 -4.23 6.18 3.47
CA ASN A 39 -3.14 5.57 2.70
C ASN A 39 -2.21 6.66 2.20
N VAL A 40 -0.92 6.50 2.48
CA VAL A 40 0.14 7.39 1.99
C VAL A 40 1.13 6.56 1.21
N ARG A 41 1.31 6.88 -0.06
CA ARG A 41 2.24 6.19 -0.97
C ARG A 41 3.23 7.17 -1.56
N SER A 42 4.50 6.84 -1.54
CA SER A 42 5.57 7.61 -2.17
C SER A 42 6.73 6.68 -2.54
N GLN A 43 7.79 7.26 -3.06
CA GLN A 43 9.09 6.61 -3.23
C GLN A 43 10.12 7.28 -2.32
N ILE A 44 11.25 6.59 -2.09
CA ILE A 44 12.28 7.04 -1.15
C ILE A 44 13.44 7.70 -1.91
N PHE A 45 13.89 7.07 -3.00
CA PHE A 45 15.09 7.49 -3.72
C PHE A 45 14.74 8.19 -5.04
N ASP A 46 15.65 9.02 -5.52
CA ASP A 46 15.52 9.69 -6.80
C ASP A 46 15.37 8.70 -7.95
N GLY A 47 14.44 8.99 -8.84
CA GLY A 47 14.15 8.21 -10.04
C GLY A 47 14.58 8.94 -11.31
N TYR A 48 15.10 8.19 -12.27
CA TYR A 48 15.52 8.69 -13.57
C TYR A 48 14.96 7.81 -14.68
N ALA A 49 14.46 8.45 -15.74
CA ALA A 49 14.18 7.78 -17.01
C ALA A 49 15.40 7.84 -17.91
N TYR A 50 15.77 6.73 -18.52
CA TYR A 50 16.94 6.60 -19.36
C TYR A 50 16.52 6.40 -20.82
N SER A 51 17.09 7.19 -21.73
CA SER A 51 16.92 7.05 -23.18
C SER A 51 18.30 7.13 -23.82
N GLY A 52 18.88 5.97 -24.15
CA GLY A 52 20.28 5.87 -24.55
C GLY A 52 21.22 6.37 -23.45
N SER A 53 22.09 7.34 -23.76
CA SER A 53 23.02 7.98 -22.82
C SER A 53 22.37 9.09 -22.00
N LYS A 54 21.14 9.52 -22.32
CA LYS A 54 20.47 10.64 -21.64
C LYS A 54 19.68 10.12 -20.44
N SER A 55 19.89 10.71 -19.28
CA SER A 55 19.07 10.50 -18.09
C SER A 55 18.18 11.73 -17.84
N THR A 56 16.91 11.49 -17.60
CA THR A 56 15.95 12.55 -17.24
C THR A 56 15.43 12.28 -15.84
N PHE A 57 15.56 13.25 -14.95
CA PHE A 57 15.03 13.18 -13.60
C PHE A 57 13.50 13.09 -13.63
N THR A 58 12.94 12.07 -12.96
CA THR A 58 11.51 11.81 -13.00
C THR A 58 10.85 11.90 -11.65
N SER A 59 11.54 11.59 -10.56
CA SER A 59 10.88 11.46 -9.27
C SER A 59 11.86 11.55 -8.10
N SER A 60 11.37 11.94 -6.91
CA SER A 60 12.12 11.98 -5.65
C SER A 60 11.20 11.69 -4.47
N LEU A 61 11.73 11.73 -3.24
CA LEU A 61 10.93 11.61 -2.03
C LEU A 61 9.79 12.64 -2.03
N LEU A 62 8.55 12.18 -1.78
CA LEU A 62 7.32 12.99 -1.83
C LEU A 62 7.09 13.73 -3.17
N SER A 63 7.65 13.20 -4.25
CA SER A 63 7.49 13.75 -5.59
C SER A 63 7.48 12.64 -6.65
N PRO A 64 6.31 11.93 -6.82
CA PRO A 64 5.01 12.18 -6.20
C PRO A 64 4.82 11.51 -4.83
N ALA A 65 3.95 12.09 -4.00
CA ALA A 65 3.27 11.39 -2.92
C ALA A 65 1.77 11.36 -3.20
N TYR A 66 1.16 10.21 -3.04
CA TYR A 66 -0.29 10.00 -3.16
C TYR A 66 -0.87 9.75 -1.78
N ILE A 67 -1.85 10.56 -1.42
CA ILE A 67 -2.50 10.50 -0.11
C ILE A 67 -3.98 10.26 -0.33
N ILE A 68 -4.53 9.20 0.27
CA ILE A 68 -5.96 8.89 0.26
C ILE A 68 -6.46 8.98 1.70
N LEU A 69 -7.45 9.82 1.92
CA LEU A 69 -8.20 9.91 3.17
C LEU A 69 -9.66 9.61 2.86
N SER A 70 -10.22 8.59 3.50
CA SER A 70 -11.55 8.07 3.19
C SER A 70 -12.34 7.81 4.46
N ALA A 71 -13.65 8.04 4.41
CA ALA A 71 -14.62 7.63 5.41
C ALA A 71 -15.75 6.83 4.74
N GLY A 72 -16.09 5.66 5.31
CA GLY A 72 -17.06 4.79 4.66
C GLY A 72 -17.40 3.55 5.47
N VAL A 73 -17.95 2.55 4.79
CA VAL A 73 -18.39 1.27 5.37
C VAL A 73 -17.46 0.15 4.90
N ASP A 74 -17.00 -0.66 5.83
CA ASP A 74 -16.19 -1.85 5.57
C ASP A 74 -17.04 -3.09 5.85
N TYR A 75 -17.27 -3.90 4.83
CA TYR A 75 -17.99 -5.15 4.90
C TYR A 75 -17.04 -6.33 4.84
N LYS A 76 -17.07 -7.16 5.89
CA LYS A 76 -16.20 -8.33 6.06
C LYS A 76 -17.06 -9.59 6.23
N PRO A 77 -17.56 -10.19 5.14
CA PRO A 77 -18.41 -11.39 5.22
C PRO A 77 -17.70 -12.58 5.84
N ASN A 78 -16.38 -12.62 5.73
CA ASN A 78 -15.52 -13.66 6.30
C ASN A 78 -14.09 -13.12 6.52
N THR A 79 -13.22 -13.93 7.07
CA THR A 79 -11.83 -13.58 7.38
C THR A 79 -10.95 -13.34 6.14
N ASN A 80 -11.38 -13.79 4.97
CA ASN A 80 -10.60 -13.72 3.73
C ASN A 80 -10.94 -12.50 2.87
N LEU A 81 -12.15 -11.94 2.99
CA LEU A 81 -12.67 -10.88 2.13
C LEU A 81 -13.04 -9.64 2.96
N SER A 82 -12.59 -8.48 2.52
CA SER A 82 -13.01 -7.17 3.02
C SER A 82 -13.30 -6.26 1.85
N ILE A 83 -14.48 -5.63 1.85
CA ILE A 83 -14.93 -4.66 0.86
C ILE A 83 -15.18 -3.36 1.59
N PHE A 84 -14.38 -2.35 1.31
CA PHE A 84 -14.55 -1.01 1.87
C PHE A 84 -15.14 -0.11 0.79
N PHE A 85 -16.28 0.47 1.08
CA PHE A 85 -16.99 1.42 0.23
C PHE A 85 -16.99 2.80 0.90
N SER A 86 -16.40 3.80 0.25
CA SER A 86 -16.32 5.16 0.75
C SER A 86 -16.90 6.15 -0.24
N PRO A 87 -18.08 6.71 0.02
CA PRO A 87 -18.65 7.80 -0.78
C PRO A 87 -17.93 9.13 -0.54
N LEU A 88 -17.15 9.24 0.54
CA LEU A 88 -16.42 10.46 0.89
C LEU A 88 -14.92 10.15 0.98
N THR A 89 -14.24 10.35 -0.14
CA THR A 89 -12.79 10.14 -0.26
C THR A 89 -12.12 11.39 -0.81
N SER A 90 -11.05 11.81 -0.17
CA SER A 90 -10.11 12.80 -0.68
C SER A 90 -8.85 12.07 -1.16
N ARG A 91 -8.55 12.15 -2.46
CA ARG A 91 -7.30 11.71 -3.08
C ARG A 91 -6.47 12.94 -3.37
N SER A 92 -5.26 12.98 -2.87
CA SER A 92 -4.35 14.11 -3.04
C SER A 92 -3.03 13.64 -3.64
N THR A 93 -2.52 14.39 -4.61
CA THR A 93 -1.19 14.20 -5.17
C THR A 93 -0.33 15.39 -4.79
N LEU A 94 0.81 15.10 -4.17
CA LEU A 94 1.80 16.09 -3.71
C LEU A 94 3.08 15.91 -4.51
N VAL A 95 3.67 17.02 -5.00
CA VAL A 95 4.92 17.04 -5.75
C VAL A 95 5.79 18.15 -5.16
N LEU A 96 6.62 17.83 -4.16
CA LEU A 96 7.43 18.80 -3.44
C LEU A 96 8.64 19.28 -4.25
N ASN A 97 9.15 18.45 -5.16
CA ASN A 97 10.28 18.83 -5.98
C ASN A 97 9.88 19.93 -6.99
N ARG A 98 10.53 21.08 -6.90
CA ARG A 98 10.23 22.26 -7.71
C ARG A 98 10.35 22.03 -9.21
N ALA A 99 11.37 21.29 -9.64
CA ALA A 99 11.59 21.03 -11.07
C ALA A 99 10.47 20.15 -11.66
N LEU A 100 10.00 19.15 -10.92
CA LEU A 100 8.90 18.28 -11.33
C LEU A 100 7.55 19.03 -11.29
N ALA A 101 7.32 19.85 -10.26
CA ALA A 101 6.12 20.68 -10.13
C ALA A 101 6.00 21.70 -11.26
N ASN A 102 7.10 22.43 -11.58
CA ASN A 102 7.11 23.39 -12.67
C ASN A 102 6.87 22.74 -14.05
N ASN A 103 7.20 21.47 -14.21
CA ASN A 103 6.96 20.72 -15.44
C ASN A 103 5.56 20.09 -15.50
N GLY A 104 4.67 20.34 -14.53
CA GLY A 104 3.31 19.78 -14.51
C GLY A 104 3.27 18.27 -14.44
N LYS A 105 4.22 17.63 -13.72
CA LYS A 105 4.29 16.18 -13.60
C LYS A 105 3.23 15.65 -12.64
N TYR A 106 2.81 14.41 -12.87
CA TYR A 106 1.89 13.66 -11.99
C TYR A 106 0.47 14.26 -11.85
N GLY A 107 0.01 15.00 -12.87
CA GLY A 107 -1.33 15.59 -12.90
C GLY A 107 -1.48 16.88 -12.07
N VAL A 108 -0.38 17.39 -11.50
CA VAL A 108 -0.36 18.70 -10.84
C VAL A 108 -0.11 19.77 -11.89
N ASP A 109 -0.87 20.86 -11.85
CA ASP A 109 -0.67 22.00 -12.78
C ASP A 109 0.74 22.56 -12.66
N SER A 110 1.28 23.07 -13.77
CA SER A 110 2.61 23.68 -13.80
C SER A 110 2.74 24.78 -12.75
N GLY A 111 3.77 24.68 -11.92
CA GLY A 111 4.03 25.59 -10.81
C GLY A 111 3.23 25.34 -9.53
N LYS A 112 2.29 24.41 -9.53
CA LYS A 112 1.59 23.96 -8.31
C LYS A 112 2.26 22.72 -7.74
N TYR A 113 2.16 22.55 -6.43
CA TYR A 113 2.75 21.42 -5.69
C TYR A 113 1.73 20.37 -5.24
N PHE A 114 0.45 20.65 -5.47
CA PHE A 114 -0.62 19.87 -4.88
C PHE A 114 -1.88 19.89 -5.75
N ILE A 115 -2.50 18.74 -5.91
CA ILE A 115 -3.85 18.61 -6.46
C ILE A 115 -4.68 17.72 -5.53
N ARG A 116 -5.95 18.06 -5.37
CA ARG A 116 -6.90 17.30 -4.57
C ARG A 116 -8.10 16.93 -5.43
N GLU A 117 -8.50 15.68 -5.34
CA GLU A 117 -9.68 15.12 -5.96
C GLU A 117 -10.61 14.58 -4.87
N THR A 118 -11.90 14.73 -5.06
CA THR A 118 -12.90 14.19 -4.14
C THR A 118 -13.79 13.24 -4.92
N GLY A 119 -14.06 12.05 -4.36
CA GLY A 119 -14.79 11.06 -5.13
C GLY A 119 -15.23 9.85 -4.33
N LEU A 120 -15.77 8.89 -5.08
CA LEU A 120 -16.10 7.55 -4.62
C LEU A 120 -14.83 6.68 -4.63
N PHE A 121 -14.61 5.96 -3.56
CA PHE A 121 -13.53 4.98 -3.46
C PHE A 121 -14.06 3.63 -2.98
N VAL A 122 -13.68 2.58 -3.69
CA VAL A 122 -13.99 1.20 -3.30
C VAL A 122 -12.68 0.43 -3.27
N THR A 123 -12.41 -0.28 -2.17
CA THR A 123 -11.28 -1.22 -2.12
C THR A 123 -11.75 -2.60 -1.71
N VAL A 124 -11.35 -3.59 -2.49
CA VAL A 124 -11.60 -5.00 -2.24
C VAL A 124 -10.28 -5.66 -1.88
N ASN A 125 -10.23 -6.30 -0.71
CA ASN A 125 -9.07 -7.05 -0.27
C ASN A 125 -9.46 -8.51 -0.09
N TYR A 126 -8.71 -9.41 -0.72
CA TYR A 126 -8.86 -10.84 -0.60
C TYR A 126 -7.55 -11.48 -0.18
N ASN A 127 -7.58 -12.33 0.85
CA ASN A 127 -6.40 -13.00 1.37
C ASN A 127 -6.76 -14.43 1.77
N LYS A 128 -6.19 -15.41 1.09
CA LYS A 128 -6.46 -16.82 1.35
C LYS A 128 -5.22 -17.68 1.12
N ASN A 129 -5.00 -18.65 1.99
CA ASN A 129 -4.12 -19.78 1.70
C ASN A 129 -4.87 -20.75 0.79
N LEU A 130 -4.47 -20.83 -0.49
CA LEU A 130 -5.06 -21.74 -1.47
C LEU A 130 -4.67 -23.19 -1.16
N THR A 131 -3.41 -23.38 -0.71
CA THR A 131 -2.87 -24.65 -0.21
C THR A 131 -1.97 -24.36 1.00
N PRO A 132 -1.47 -25.37 1.73
CA PRO A 132 -0.49 -25.16 2.80
C PRO A 132 0.82 -24.48 2.34
N THR A 133 1.09 -24.53 1.04
CA THR A 133 2.32 -24.00 0.44
C THR A 133 2.08 -22.77 -0.45
N ILE A 134 0.82 -22.45 -0.80
CA ILE A 134 0.48 -21.34 -1.70
C ILE A 134 -0.47 -20.38 -0.98
N ALA A 135 -0.02 -19.14 -0.77
CA ALA A 135 -0.85 -18.03 -0.31
C ALA A 135 -1.14 -17.07 -1.46
N TYR A 136 -2.39 -16.62 -1.54
CA TYR A 136 -2.83 -15.62 -2.51
C TYR A 136 -3.39 -14.41 -1.78
N ARG A 137 -2.98 -13.22 -2.21
CA ARG A 137 -3.48 -11.93 -1.76
C ARG A 137 -3.82 -11.09 -2.97
N ALA A 138 -5.00 -10.51 -2.96
CA ALA A 138 -5.40 -9.55 -3.98
C ALA A 138 -5.93 -8.28 -3.33
N ARG A 139 -5.64 -7.15 -3.94
CA ARG A 139 -6.24 -5.87 -3.62
C ARG A 139 -6.64 -5.19 -4.91
N ALA A 140 -7.87 -4.69 -4.98
CA ALA A 140 -8.36 -3.88 -6.08
C ALA A 140 -8.92 -2.58 -5.51
N ASP A 141 -8.40 -1.45 -5.98
CA ASP A 141 -8.79 -0.11 -5.62
C ASP A 141 -9.46 0.54 -6.84
N PHE A 142 -10.67 1.06 -6.67
CA PHE A 142 -11.43 1.79 -7.66
C PHE A 142 -11.66 3.21 -7.16
N PHE A 143 -11.42 4.21 -8.00
CA PHE A 143 -11.68 5.60 -7.67
C PHE A 143 -12.38 6.31 -8.83
N SER A 144 -13.47 7.02 -8.53
CA SER A 144 -14.18 7.89 -9.47
C SER A 144 -14.23 9.30 -8.90
N ASN A 145 -13.76 10.28 -9.70
CA ASN A 145 -13.75 11.69 -9.30
C ASN A 145 -15.14 12.30 -9.56
N TYR A 146 -15.76 12.88 -8.55
CA TYR A 146 -17.10 13.47 -8.67
C TYR A 146 -17.16 14.71 -9.57
N TYR A 147 -16.06 15.45 -9.67
CA TYR A 147 -16.02 16.74 -10.36
C TYR A 147 -15.41 16.68 -11.75
N GLU A 148 -14.77 15.59 -12.09
CA GLU A 148 -14.07 15.46 -13.36
C GLU A 148 -14.28 14.06 -13.93
N LYS A 149 -15.20 13.96 -14.90
CA LYS A 149 -15.56 12.73 -15.61
C LYS A 149 -15.82 11.55 -14.66
N PRO A 150 -16.91 11.59 -13.88
CA PRO A 150 -17.22 10.54 -12.89
C PRO A 150 -17.45 9.16 -13.52
N GLU A 151 -17.73 9.10 -14.82
CA GLU A 151 -17.81 7.87 -15.60
C GLU A 151 -16.45 7.17 -15.78
N ASN A 152 -15.34 7.90 -15.66
CA ASN A 152 -13.99 7.34 -15.77
C ASN A 152 -13.53 6.83 -14.41
N VAL A 153 -13.53 5.51 -14.27
CA VAL A 153 -13.08 4.84 -13.04
C VAL A 153 -11.61 4.48 -13.15
N ASN A 154 -10.80 5.02 -12.25
CA ASN A 154 -9.41 4.60 -12.10
C ASN A 154 -9.35 3.27 -11.38
N LEU A 155 -8.54 2.34 -11.88
CA LEU A 155 -8.32 1.01 -11.32
C LEU A 155 -6.85 0.85 -10.92
N TYR A 156 -6.61 0.37 -9.71
CA TYR A 156 -5.33 -0.17 -9.30
C TYR A 156 -5.55 -1.54 -8.66
N MET A 157 -4.98 -2.59 -9.25
CA MET A 157 -5.14 -3.95 -8.75
C MET A 157 -3.77 -4.62 -8.59
N THR A 158 -3.55 -5.23 -7.45
CA THR A 158 -2.37 -6.06 -7.19
C THR A 158 -2.82 -7.49 -6.88
N ASN A 159 -2.24 -8.45 -7.58
CA ASN A 159 -2.35 -9.88 -7.29
C ASN A 159 -0.99 -10.38 -6.83
N PHE A 160 -0.92 -10.98 -5.66
CA PHE A 160 0.32 -11.44 -5.06
C PHE A 160 0.22 -12.90 -4.65
N PHE A 161 1.05 -13.73 -5.25
CA PHE A 161 1.18 -15.14 -4.93
C PHE A 161 2.49 -15.37 -4.18
N THR A 162 2.42 -16.16 -3.12
CA THR A 162 3.59 -16.63 -2.37
C THR A 162 3.61 -18.14 -2.43
N PHE A 163 4.69 -18.70 -2.94
CA PHE A 163 4.95 -20.14 -3.04
C PHE A 163 6.02 -20.51 -2.02
N LYS A 164 5.67 -21.25 -0.99
CA LYS A 164 6.60 -21.75 0.01
C LYS A 164 7.35 -22.95 -0.55
N LEU A 165 8.61 -22.75 -0.92
CA LEU A 165 9.47 -23.79 -1.52
C LEU A 165 10.09 -24.68 -0.47
N SER A 166 10.48 -24.11 0.67
CA SER A 166 11.02 -24.84 1.82
C SER A 166 10.78 -24.06 3.12
N LYS A 167 11.33 -24.53 4.24
CA LYS A 167 11.20 -23.88 5.56
C LYS A 167 11.67 -22.42 5.54
N ASN A 168 12.67 -22.10 4.72
CA ASN A 168 13.32 -20.80 4.70
C ASN A 168 13.25 -20.09 3.33
N PHE A 169 12.85 -20.77 2.28
CA PHE A 169 12.78 -20.21 0.93
C PHE A 169 11.34 -20.08 0.43
N SER A 170 11.05 -18.97 -0.22
CA SER A 170 9.79 -18.71 -0.91
C SER A 170 10.03 -18.07 -2.26
N ALA A 171 9.21 -18.42 -3.24
CA ALA A 171 9.07 -17.67 -4.48
C ALA A 171 7.84 -16.77 -4.37
N THR A 172 7.87 -15.63 -5.03
CA THR A 172 6.75 -14.69 -5.10
C THR A 172 6.47 -14.32 -6.54
N TYR A 173 5.20 -14.13 -6.87
CA TYR A 173 4.76 -13.58 -8.13
C TYR A 173 3.77 -12.47 -7.86
N SER A 174 4.04 -11.27 -8.40
CA SER A 174 3.13 -10.12 -8.35
C SER A 174 2.70 -9.73 -9.75
N LEU A 175 1.40 -9.51 -9.92
CA LEU A 175 0.80 -8.95 -11.12
C LEU A 175 0.01 -7.71 -10.73
N ASP A 176 0.53 -6.54 -11.10
CA ASP A 176 -0.11 -5.26 -10.87
C ASP A 176 -0.76 -4.78 -12.17
N LEU A 177 -2.02 -4.37 -12.07
CA LEU A 177 -2.80 -3.78 -13.15
C LEU A 177 -3.15 -2.34 -12.74
N MET A 178 -2.93 -1.38 -13.62
CA MET A 178 -3.25 0.02 -13.37
C MET A 178 -3.92 0.64 -14.59
N TYR A 179 -5.06 1.28 -14.38
CA TYR A 179 -5.73 2.13 -15.35
C TYR A 179 -6.05 3.48 -14.71
N ASP A 180 -5.61 4.55 -15.36
CA ASP A 180 -5.95 5.93 -14.98
C ASP A 180 -6.15 6.74 -16.26
N ASP A 181 -7.34 7.34 -16.42
CA ASP A 181 -7.70 8.12 -17.62
C ASP A 181 -6.80 9.34 -17.83
N LYS A 182 -6.18 9.85 -16.76
CA LYS A 182 -5.23 10.98 -16.83
C LYS A 182 -3.84 10.56 -17.32
N ILE A 183 -3.51 9.27 -17.24
CA ILE A 183 -2.22 8.75 -17.69
C ILE A 183 -2.33 8.33 -19.16
N ARG A 184 -1.96 9.25 -20.03
CA ARG A 184 -2.03 9.09 -21.49
C ARG A 184 -0.65 8.77 -22.06
N ILE A 185 -0.33 7.49 -22.14
CA ILE A 185 0.97 6.99 -22.62
C ILE A 185 0.84 5.98 -23.77
N PHE A 186 -0.39 5.67 -24.17
CA PHE A 186 -0.69 4.72 -25.25
C PHE A 186 -1.11 5.43 -26.54
N GLY A 187 -1.12 4.65 -27.64
CA GLY A 187 -1.43 5.14 -28.97
C GLY A 187 -0.25 5.78 -29.70
N PRO A 188 -0.36 6.06 -30.99
CA PRO A 188 0.73 6.57 -31.84
C PRO A 188 1.35 7.88 -31.33
N ASN A 189 0.52 8.75 -30.76
CA ASN A 189 0.93 10.08 -30.25
C ASN A 189 1.01 10.13 -28.70
N LYS A 190 0.91 8.97 -28.02
CA LYS A 190 0.85 8.89 -26.54
C LYS A 190 -0.24 9.79 -25.93
N THR A 191 -1.41 9.81 -26.55
CA THR A 191 -2.54 10.65 -26.15
C THR A 191 -3.71 9.85 -25.58
N SER A 192 -3.63 8.51 -25.60
CA SER A 192 -4.69 7.62 -25.13
C SER A 192 -4.35 7.03 -23.76
N PRO A 193 -5.33 6.89 -22.84
CA PRO A 193 -5.17 6.08 -21.66
C PRO A 193 -5.15 4.60 -22.03
N GLY A 194 -4.67 3.76 -21.15
CA GLY A 194 -4.68 2.31 -21.35
C GLY A 194 -4.30 1.55 -20.08
N LEU A 195 -4.60 0.26 -20.10
CA LEU A 195 -4.26 -0.64 -19.00
C LEU A 195 -2.74 -0.86 -18.98
N GLN A 196 -2.13 -0.52 -17.87
CA GLN A 196 -0.73 -0.78 -17.57
C GLN A 196 -0.61 -2.08 -16.78
N VAL A 197 0.30 -2.94 -17.19
CA VAL A 197 0.55 -4.26 -16.59
C VAL A 197 1.99 -4.33 -16.12
N LYS A 198 2.20 -4.68 -14.85
CA LYS A 198 3.53 -4.92 -14.29
C LYS A 198 3.56 -6.31 -13.67
N SER A 199 4.52 -7.13 -14.09
CA SER A 199 4.72 -8.49 -13.58
C SER A 199 6.10 -8.59 -12.93
N ILE A 200 6.15 -9.13 -11.72
CA ILE A 200 7.40 -9.29 -10.95
C ILE A 200 7.46 -10.70 -10.39
N ILE A 201 8.59 -11.35 -10.59
CA ILE A 201 8.94 -12.63 -9.96
C ILE A 201 10.08 -12.37 -8.97
N GLY A 202 9.95 -12.91 -7.76
CA GLY A 202 10.96 -12.76 -6.72
C GLY A 202 11.25 -14.09 -6.02
N ILE A 203 12.44 -14.21 -5.45
CA ILE A 203 12.83 -15.29 -4.55
C ILE A 203 13.23 -14.65 -3.22
N GLY A 204 12.67 -15.15 -2.14
CA GLY A 204 12.92 -14.66 -0.79
C GLY A 204 13.51 -15.76 0.12
N TYR A 205 14.41 -15.32 0.98
CA TYR A 205 14.92 -16.12 2.10
C TYR A 205 14.44 -15.50 3.42
N VAL A 206 13.79 -16.30 4.26
CA VAL A 206 13.29 -15.87 5.57
C VAL A 206 13.89 -16.75 6.65
N LYS A 207 14.65 -16.14 7.56
CA LYS A 207 15.14 -16.81 8.78
C LYS A 207 14.36 -16.24 9.98
N PRO A 208 13.48 -17.03 10.62
CA PRO A 208 12.81 -16.56 11.83
C PRO A 208 13.82 -16.40 12.96
N ILE A 209 13.91 -15.21 13.53
CA ILE A 209 14.71 -14.94 14.73
C ILE A 209 13.77 -15.04 15.93
N ALA A 210 13.87 -16.13 16.70
CA ALA A 210 13.14 -16.27 17.94
C ALA A 210 13.86 -15.48 19.05
N ILE A 211 13.32 -14.32 19.41
CA ILE A 211 13.76 -13.61 20.62
C ILE A 211 13.08 -14.31 21.81
N LYS A 212 13.80 -15.18 22.52
CA LYS A 212 13.34 -15.72 23.80
C LYS A 212 13.25 -14.56 24.80
N LYS A 213 12.05 -14.10 25.08
CA LYS A 213 11.80 -13.19 26.19
C LYS A 213 11.99 -13.98 27.49
N THR A 214 13.19 -13.94 28.06
CA THR A 214 13.46 -14.50 29.39
C THR A 214 12.70 -13.61 30.39
N ILE A 215 11.50 -14.00 30.75
CA ILE A 215 10.80 -13.40 31.88
C ILE A 215 11.54 -13.89 33.12
N SER A 216 12.36 -13.00 33.71
CA SER A 216 13.02 -13.24 34.98
C SER A 216 11.96 -13.52 36.04
N LYS A 217 11.99 -14.69 36.64
CA LYS A 217 11.11 -15.12 37.74
C LYS A 217 11.30 -14.30 39.05
N SER A 218 12.14 -13.28 39.04
CA SER A 218 12.46 -12.51 40.26
C SER A 218 11.36 -11.55 40.73
N LYS A 219 10.30 -11.31 39.96
CA LYS A 219 9.17 -10.46 40.39
C LYS A 219 7.97 -11.20 40.98
N MET A 220 7.96 -12.55 40.96
CA MET A 220 6.84 -13.31 41.54
C MET A 220 7.03 -13.66 43.03
N VAL A 221 8.24 -13.54 43.57
CA VAL A 221 8.49 -13.87 45.01
C VAL A 221 8.21 -12.67 45.92
N ALA A 222 8.19 -11.43 45.43
CA ALA A 222 7.94 -10.24 46.24
C ALA A 222 6.46 -9.96 46.52
N ALA A 223 5.52 -10.60 45.80
CA ALA A 223 4.07 -10.40 46.00
C ALA A 223 3.41 -11.45 46.94
N ALA A 224 4.10 -12.52 47.28
CA ALA A 224 3.59 -13.60 48.12
C ALA A 224 4.03 -13.49 49.61
N GLY A 225 4.82 -12.48 49.96
CA GLY A 225 5.41 -12.33 51.30
C GLY A 225 4.74 -11.31 52.23
N SER A 226 3.63 -10.67 51.86
CA SER A 226 3.02 -9.59 52.68
C SER A 226 1.61 -9.85 53.21
N SER A 227 1.19 -11.12 53.32
CA SER A 227 -0.11 -11.43 53.92
C SER A 227 -0.04 -12.53 55.00
N SER A 228 0.84 -12.35 56.02
CA SER A 228 0.75 -13.13 57.25
C SER A 228 1.26 -12.28 58.41
N GLY A 229 0.34 -11.68 59.16
CA GLY A 229 0.70 -11.06 60.40
C GLY A 229 -0.29 -10.01 60.89
N ALA A 230 -1.47 -10.44 61.37
CA ALA A 230 -2.17 -9.79 62.45
C ALA A 230 -3.32 -10.69 62.96
N THR A 231 -2.98 -11.61 63.82
CA THR A 231 -3.98 -12.24 64.73
C THR A 231 -3.79 -11.65 66.11
N SER A 232 -4.94 -11.38 66.74
CA SER A 232 -5.22 -11.51 68.18
C SER A 232 -4.85 -10.34 69.08
N ASN A 233 -5.80 -9.68 69.66
CA ASN A 233 -6.22 -9.78 71.03
C ASN A 233 -7.16 -8.63 71.41
N LYS A 234 -8.27 -8.94 71.80
CA LYS A 234 -9.26 -8.76 72.90
C LYS A 234 -10.63 -8.50 72.36
#